data_3387de42551944980e2a2ced8d2773c8
#
_entry.id   3387de42551944980e2a2ced8d2773c8
#
_cell.length_a   1.000
_cell.length_b   1.000
_cell.length_c   1.000
_cell.angle_alpha   90.00
_cell.angle_beta   90.00
_cell.angle_gamma   90.00
#
_symmetry.space_group_name_H-M   'P 1'
#
loop_
_entity.id
_entity.type
_entity.pdbx_description
1 polymer ?
#
loop_
_entity_poly.entity_id
_entity_poly.type
_entity_poly.pdbx_seq_one_letter_code
_entity_poly.pdbx_strand_id
1 'polypeptide(L)'
;MKLTGSDALFVLRMPFIFLFAATTWLMYRLGSSLFGEWEGALSALLLNITPLFAISIGAWVEPDGPLIFCVLAATLCIISLAFKHRSSAEVLRWAQVGFWLGLAILCKYYAVLLPAGISLFALTSREHRKWFRKPGPYIACAIAVVMFSPVLIWNFEHNWISFNFQGERADITGIDIKALIKNILGQAAFIGPWIWIPMLLACRRPLQEGTTNLSSWFLLCLGSVPILFFTTISLLTRTHGHYHWQAPGYLFLFPLLARYVIERLQVRHALTVTWFSLSVAAPFLIIAVIGIEAATGWAHASLNNLFHLKRDFTLDGLEWKELRAAIAERQLLNRSRLFVATAHRLEVGKVDLEIGKFLPVVCMCEDPRSIAFGWNLASFSGWDALIIGTDFYIPDVRRTYGTYFHDIERLNDVPIHRGGQVVVTLRVYYAKQYLGSYPLPFARARSFEQ
;
A
#
# COMPACT_ATOMS: atom_id res chain seq x y z
N MET A 1 12.47 13.42 9.45
CA MET A 1 12.66 14.87 9.23
C MET A 1 13.02 15.61 10.53
N LYS A 2 12.11 15.78 11.53
CA LYS A 2 12.47 16.51 12.78
C LYS A 2 13.62 15.87 13.57
N LEU A 3 13.77 14.55 13.57
CA LEU A 3 14.81 13.84 14.31
C LEU A 3 16.18 13.84 13.63
N THR A 4 16.23 13.88 12.31
CA THR A 4 17.47 13.75 11.53
C THR A 4 17.93 15.07 10.88
N GLY A 5 17.04 16.06 10.81
CA GLY A 5 17.28 17.33 10.10
C GLY A 5 17.44 17.18 8.58
N SER A 6 17.25 15.97 8.05
CA SER A 6 17.44 15.65 6.62
C SER A 6 16.11 15.44 5.92
N ASP A 7 16.03 15.95 4.69
CA ASP A 7 14.88 15.82 3.78
C ASP A 7 15.07 14.71 2.74
N ALA A 8 16.18 13.95 2.81
CA ALA A 8 16.47 12.90 1.85
C ALA A 8 15.39 11.81 1.89
N LEU A 9 14.88 11.40 0.73
CA LEU A 9 13.89 10.32 0.60
C LEU A 9 14.31 9.02 1.31
N PHE A 10 15.62 8.74 1.36
CA PHE A 10 16.15 7.61 2.09
C PHE A 10 15.80 7.67 3.58
N VAL A 11 15.93 8.85 4.22
CA VAL A 11 15.61 9.02 5.65
C VAL A 11 14.12 8.80 5.92
N LEU A 12 13.25 9.22 5.00
CA LEU A 12 11.80 8.96 5.11
C LEU A 12 11.47 7.47 5.01
N ARG A 13 12.24 6.70 4.25
CA ARG A 13 12.04 5.26 4.05
C ARG A 13 12.65 4.39 5.16
N MET A 14 13.62 4.90 5.91
CA MET A 14 14.32 4.13 6.96
C MET A 14 13.39 3.42 7.95
N PRO A 15 12.35 4.06 8.52
CA PRO A 15 11.43 3.36 9.43
C PRO A 15 10.73 2.17 8.77
N PHE A 16 10.37 2.27 7.49
CA PHE A 16 9.71 1.19 6.75
C PHE A 16 10.67 0.05 6.44
N ILE A 17 11.93 0.35 6.11
CA ILE A 17 12.99 -0.65 5.90
C ILE A 17 13.23 -1.45 7.20
N PHE A 18 13.37 -0.78 8.34
CA PHE A 18 13.51 -1.46 9.63
C PHE A 18 12.29 -2.29 10.00
N LEU A 19 11.10 -1.77 9.71
CA LEU A 19 9.86 -2.50 9.93
C LEU A 19 9.77 -3.74 9.05
N PHE A 20 10.25 -3.67 7.79
CA PHE A 20 10.30 -4.83 6.90
C PHE A 20 11.33 -5.87 7.37
N ALA A 21 12.47 -5.45 7.93
CA ALA A 21 13.41 -6.37 8.56
C ALA A 21 12.76 -7.10 9.76
N ALA A 22 11.99 -6.38 10.57
CA ALA A 22 11.20 -6.99 11.65
C ALA A 22 10.10 -7.93 11.09
N THR A 23 9.45 -7.56 9.99
CA THR A 23 8.48 -8.40 9.28
C THR A 23 9.13 -9.70 8.77
N THR A 24 10.35 -9.61 8.23
CA THR A 24 11.15 -10.77 7.81
C THR A 24 11.41 -11.72 8.99
N TRP A 25 11.74 -11.15 10.14
CA TRP A 25 11.90 -11.95 11.38
C TRP A 25 10.58 -12.64 11.80
N LEU A 26 9.44 -11.91 11.75
CA LEU A 26 8.14 -12.53 12.06
C LEU A 26 7.78 -13.64 11.06
N MET A 27 8.13 -13.48 9.77
CA MET A 27 7.93 -14.52 8.76
C MET A 27 8.79 -15.77 9.06
N TYR A 28 10.05 -15.59 9.44
CA TYR A 28 10.88 -16.68 9.93
C TYR A 28 10.22 -17.40 11.12
N ARG A 29 9.76 -16.63 12.11
CA ARG A 29 9.08 -17.16 13.30
C ARG A 29 7.77 -17.90 12.95
N LEU A 30 7.04 -17.43 11.94
CA LEU A 30 5.81 -18.08 11.45
C LEU A 30 6.13 -19.45 10.87
N GLY A 31 7.05 -19.53 9.92
CA GLY A 31 7.43 -20.78 9.27
C GLY A 31 8.07 -21.78 10.25
N SER A 32 9.01 -21.30 11.09
CA SER A 32 9.70 -22.15 12.05
C SER A 32 8.80 -22.71 13.15
N SER A 33 7.79 -21.96 13.59
CA SER A 33 6.86 -22.44 14.62
C SER A 33 5.87 -23.50 14.14
N LEU A 34 5.66 -23.62 12.83
CA LEU A 34 4.70 -24.56 12.24
C LEU A 34 5.36 -25.76 11.58
N PHE A 35 6.55 -25.61 11.00
CA PHE A 35 7.16 -26.64 10.14
C PHE A 35 8.62 -26.93 10.48
N GLY A 36 9.37 -25.98 11.03
CA GLY A 36 10.79 -26.15 11.35
C GLY A 36 11.65 -24.97 10.94
N GLU A 37 12.91 -24.94 11.41
CA GLU A 37 13.79 -23.78 11.22
C GLU A 37 14.14 -23.52 9.75
N TRP A 38 14.32 -24.57 8.96
CA TRP A 38 14.63 -24.45 7.54
C TRP A 38 13.45 -23.88 6.74
N GLU A 39 12.23 -24.33 7.05
CA GLU A 39 11.01 -23.77 6.45
C GLU A 39 10.82 -22.33 6.86
N GLY A 40 11.16 -21.99 8.10
CA GLY A 40 11.16 -20.60 8.57
C GLY A 40 12.14 -19.72 7.81
N ALA A 41 13.41 -20.17 7.69
CA ALA A 41 14.45 -19.44 6.96
C ALA A 41 14.09 -19.27 5.48
N LEU A 42 13.60 -20.32 4.85
CA LEU A 42 13.18 -20.27 3.45
C LEU A 42 11.95 -19.38 3.24
N SER A 43 10.98 -19.37 4.17
CA SER A 43 9.82 -18.48 4.11
C SER A 43 10.24 -17.01 4.17
N ALA A 44 11.17 -16.67 5.07
CA ALA A 44 11.73 -15.34 5.18
C ALA A 44 12.49 -14.92 3.90
N LEU A 45 13.29 -15.84 3.33
CA LEU A 45 13.99 -15.57 2.09
C LEU A 45 13.03 -15.37 0.91
N LEU A 46 12.01 -16.23 0.76
CA LEU A 46 10.98 -16.12 -0.28
C LEU A 46 10.20 -14.79 -0.18
N LEU A 47 9.90 -14.31 1.03
CA LEU A 47 9.32 -12.99 1.23
C LEU A 47 10.22 -11.89 0.65
N ASN A 48 11.52 -11.95 0.90
CA ASN A 48 12.51 -10.94 0.50
C ASN A 48 12.86 -10.96 -0.99
N ILE A 49 12.70 -12.10 -1.67
CA ILE A 49 12.94 -12.19 -3.12
C ILE A 49 11.66 -12.02 -3.94
N THR A 50 10.51 -11.86 -3.31
CA THR A 50 9.25 -11.59 -4.00
C THR A 50 9.11 -10.10 -4.30
N PRO A 51 9.02 -9.67 -5.58
CA PRO A 51 9.09 -8.26 -5.96
C PRO A 51 8.07 -7.37 -5.24
N LEU A 52 6.83 -7.83 -5.09
CA LEU A 52 5.77 -7.09 -4.37
C LEU A 52 6.20 -6.71 -2.95
N PHE A 53 6.78 -7.66 -2.21
CA PHE A 53 7.15 -7.44 -0.81
C PHE A 53 8.48 -6.70 -0.68
N ALA A 54 9.49 -7.07 -1.44
CA ALA A 54 10.82 -6.48 -1.34
C ALA A 54 10.86 -5.02 -1.85
N ILE A 55 10.21 -4.73 -2.97
CA ILE A 55 10.31 -3.44 -3.64
C ILE A 55 9.21 -2.49 -3.13
N SER A 56 7.93 -2.89 -3.25
CA SER A 56 6.81 -2.00 -2.90
C SER A 56 6.62 -1.92 -1.39
N ILE A 57 6.26 -3.02 -0.75
CA ILE A 57 5.87 -3.02 0.67
C ILE A 57 7.07 -2.80 1.60
N GLY A 58 8.26 -3.29 1.21
CA GLY A 58 9.47 -3.21 2.04
C GLY A 58 10.17 -1.86 2.04
N ALA A 59 9.98 -1.03 0.98
CA ALA A 59 10.76 0.19 0.81
C ALA A 59 9.92 1.47 0.64
N TRP A 60 8.65 1.37 0.29
CA TRP A 60 7.81 2.53 0.08
C TRP A 60 7.14 2.99 1.38
N VAL A 61 6.86 4.29 1.46
CA VAL A 61 6.17 4.91 2.59
C VAL A 61 4.66 4.72 2.38
N GLU A 62 4.21 3.51 2.64
CA GLU A 62 2.81 3.09 2.44
C GLU A 62 2.29 2.32 3.66
N PRO A 63 0.98 2.35 3.92
CA PRO A 63 0.39 1.63 5.06
C PRO A 63 0.47 0.10 4.95
N ASP A 64 0.88 -0.45 3.79
CA ASP A 64 1.06 -1.89 3.59
C ASP A 64 2.19 -2.48 4.42
N GLY A 65 3.30 -1.77 4.60
CA GLY A 65 4.40 -2.22 5.45
C GLY A 65 3.97 -2.46 6.91
N PRO A 66 3.43 -1.47 7.62
CA PRO A 66 2.87 -1.66 8.95
C PRO A 66 1.74 -2.70 9.01
N LEU A 67 0.88 -2.76 7.99
CA LEU A 67 -0.19 -3.73 7.90
C LEU A 67 0.33 -5.17 7.99
N ILE A 68 1.27 -5.56 7.11
CA ILE A 68 1.77 -6.95 7.06
C ILE A 68 2.53 -7.32 8.33
N PHE A 69 3.23 -6.38 8.94
CA PHE A 69 3.87 -6.58 10.25
C PHE A 69 2.83 -6.91 11.32
N CYS A 70 1.78 -6.09 11.46
CA CYS A 70 0.72 -6.31 12.46
C CYS A 70 -0.06 -7.61 12.20
N VAL A 71 -0.33 -7.94 10.94
CA VAL A 71 -0.98 -9.20 10.54
C VAL A 71 -0.16 -10.41 10.97
N LEU A 72 1.16 -10.41 10.73
CA LEU A 72 2.04 -11.50 11.16
C LEU A 72 2.16 -11.57 12.69
N ALA A 73 2.26 -10.43 13.38
CA ALA A 73 2.31 -10.38 14.83
C ALA A 73 1.03 -10.95 15.48
N ALA A 74 -0.16 -10.57 14.96
CA ALA A 74 -1.43 -11.14 15.38
C ALA A 74 -1.47 -12.66 15.15
N THR A 75 -1.01 -13.10 13.97
CA THR A 75 -0.99 -14.52 13.59
C THR A 75 -0.10 -15.35 14.50
N LEU A 76 1.08 -14.86 14.89
CA LEU A 76 1.96 -15.56 15.84
C LEU A 76 1.32 -15.70 17.23
N CYS A 77 0.54 -14.71 17.67
CA CYS A 77 -0.26 -14.84 18.89
C CYS A 77 -1.33 -15.93 18.75
N ILE A 78 -2.02 -16.00 17.61
CA ILE A 78 -3.00 -17.07 17.31
C ILE A 78 -2.33 -18.45 17.25
N ILE A 79 -1.17 -18.58 16.63
CA ILE A 79 -0.41 -19.85 16.60
C ILE A 79 -0.10 -20.33 18.00
N SER A 80 0.26 -19.43 18.90
CA SER A 80 0.52 -19.81 20.30
C SER A 80 -0.73 -20.28 21.06
N LEU A 81 -1.92 -19.82 20.64
CA LEU A 81 -3.21 -20.26 21.16
C LEU A 81 -3.70 -21.57 20.54
N ALA A 82 -3.37 -21.78 19.25
CA ALA A 82 -3.87 -22.93 18.50
C ALA A 82 -3.00 -24.20 18.69
N PHE A 83 -1.66 -24.02 18.71
CA PHE A 83 -0.73 -25.13 18.57
C PHE A 83 0.22 -25.32 19.76
N LYS A 84 0.26 -24.41 20.75
CA LYS A 84 1.06 -24.58 21.95
C LYS A 84 0.17 -24.96 23.13
N HIS A 85 0.72 -25.80 24.04
CA HIS A 85 -0.01 -26.23 25.22
C HIS A 85 -0.53 -25.04 26.05
N ARG A 86 -1.68 -25.27 26.73
CA ARG A 86 -2.39 -24.28 27.58
C ARG A 86 -1.44 -23.45 28.44
N SER A 87 -1.37 -22.17 28.15
CA SER A 87 -0.67 -21.18 28.95
C SER A 87 -1.66 -20.55 29.93
N SER A 88 -1.21 -20.29 31.16
CA SER A 88 -1.93 -19.44 32.14
C SER A 88 -2.24 -18.03 31.59
N ALA A 89 -1.66 -17.65 30.47
CA ALA A 89 -1.80 -16.35 29.80
C ALA A 89 -2.75 -16.34 28.59
N GLU A 90 -3.73 -17.25 28.50
CA GLU A 90 -4.65 -17.33 27.33
C GLU A 90 -5.36 -15.98 27.07
N VAL A 91 -5.87 -15.33 28.14
CA VAL A 91 -6.56 -14.03 28.02
C VAL A 91 -5.61 -12.93 27.50
N LEU A 92 -4.37 -12.88 28.01
CA LEU A 92 -3.36 -11.91 27.57
C LEU A 92 -3.00 -12.12 26.09
N ARG A 93 -2.93 -13.35 25.62
CA ARG A 93 -2.66 -13.64 24.20
C ARG A 93 -3.81 -13.20 23.29
N TRP A 94 -5.05 -13.40 23.72
CA TRP A 94 -6.22 -12.87 22.99
C TRP A 94 -6.23 -11.33 22.99
N ALA A 95 -5.82 -10.70 24.10
CA ALA A 95 -5.65 -9.25 24.15
C ALA A 95 -4.57 -8.77 23.18
N GLN A 96 -3.43 -9.47 23.09
CA GLN A 96 -2.39 -9.18 22.09
C GLN A 96 -2.90 -9.35 20.65
N VAL A 97 -3.69 -10.39 20.37
CA VAL A 97 -4.35 -10.55 19.06
C VAL A 97 -5.20 -9.33 18.73
N GLY A 98 -6.04 -8.89 19.67
CA GLY A 98 -6.90 -7.71 19.50
C GLY A 98 -6.10 -6.43 19.27
N PHE A 99 -5.01 -6.24 20.02
CA PHE A 99 -4.11 -5.09 19.86
C PHE A 99 -3.49 -5.04 18.46
N TRP A 100 -2.86 -6.14 18.01
CA TRP A 100 -2.24 -6.19 16.68
C TRP A 100 -3.26 -6.12 15.54
N LEU A 101 -4.42 -6.74 15.72
CA LEU A 101 -5.52 -6.64 14.76
C LEU A 101 -6.05 -5.22 14.65
N GLY A 102 -6.24 -4.53 15.79
CA GLY A 102 -6.66 -3.14 15.82
C GLY A 102 -5.68 -2.22 15.08
N LEU A 103 -4.37 -2.38 15.33
CA LEU A 103 -3.33 -1.67 14.56
C LEU A 103 -3.36 -2.01 13.08
N ALA A 104 -3.58 -3.28 12.71
CA ALA A 104 -3.69 -3.67 11.31
C ALA A 104 -4.89 -2.99 10.62
N ILE A 105 -6.06 -2.91 11.28
CA ILE A 105 -7.25 -2.25 10.76
C ILE A 105 -7.04 -0.74 10.64
N LEU A 106 -6.28 -0.11 11.55
CA LEU A 106 -5.88 1.29 11.44
C LEU A 106 -5.00 1.54 10.21
N CYS A 107 -4.17 0.58 9.82
CA CYS A 107 -3.39 0.68 8.59
C CYS A 107 -4.28 0.58 7.34
N LYS A 108 -5.14 -0.44 7.29
CA LYS A 108 -6.11 -0.65 6.19
C LYS A 108 -7.31 -1.44 6.66
N TYR A 109 -8.50 -0.98 6.32
CA TYR A 109 -9.79 -1.57 6.75
C TYR A 109 -9.94 -3.05 6.39
N TYR A 110 -9.38 -3.48 5.26
CA TYR A 110 -9.48 -4.87 4.84
C TYR A 110 -8.67 -5.86 5.70
N ALA A 111 -7.91 -5.39 6.70
CA ALA A 111 -7.32 -6.27 7.71
C ALA A 111 -8.37 -7.10 8.47
N VAL A 112 -9.67 -6.72 8.40
CA VAL A 112 -10.80 -7.54 8.89
C VAL A 112 -10.90 -8.90 8.20
N LEU A 113 -10.24 -9.11 7.06
CA LEU A 113 -10.16 -10.43 6.41
C LEU A 113 -9.29 -11.42 7.19
N LEU A 114 -8.40 -10.95 8.08
CA LEU A 114 -7.63 -11.84 8.96
C LEU A 114 -8.54 -12.57 9.96
N PRO A 115 -9.38 -11.91 10.77
CA PRO A 115 -10.36 -12.61 11.62
C PRO A 115 -11.34 -13.47 10.83
N ALA A 116 -11.69 -13.12 9.59
CA ALA A 116 -12.50 -13.98 8.73
C ALA A 116 -11.76 -15.30 8.40
N GLY A 117 -10.47 -15.24 8.05
CA GLY A 117 -9.64 -16.44 7.84
C GLY A 117 -9.47 -17.28 9.09
N ILE A 118 -9.24 -16.65 10.26
CA ILE A 118 -9.18 -17.32 11.56
C ILE A 118 -10.53 -18.00 11.88
N SER A 119 -11.64 -17.33 11.61
CA SER A 119 -12.97 -17.88 11.81
C SER A 119 -13.24 -19.09 10.90
N LEU A 120 -12.82 -19.02 9.63
CA LEU A 120 -12.90 -20.14 8.69
C LEU A 120 -12.12 -21.35 9.21
N PHE A 121 -10.90 -21.16 9.68
CA PHE A 121 -10.10 -22.21 10.31
C PHE A 121 -10.80 -22.78 11.55
N ALA A 122 -11.30 -21.92 12.46
CA ALA A 122 -11.95 -22.37 13.68
C ALA A 122 -13.26 -23.13 13.39
N LEU A 123 -14.07 -22.71 12.40
CA LEU A 123 -15.30 -23.38 12.00
C LEU A 123 -15.05 -24.76 11.38
N THR A 124 -13.99 -24.90 10.59
CA THR A 124 -13.64 -26.16 9.93
C THR A 124 -12.92 -27.14 10.86
N SER A 125 -12.17 -26.65 11.85
CA SER A 125 -11.45 -27.48 12.81
C SER A 125 -12.35 -27.87 14.01
N ARG A 126 -12.58 -29.18 14.20
CA ARG A 126 -13.38 -29.68 15.33
C ARG A 126 -12.83 -29.23 16.70
N GLU A 127 -11.52 -29.14 16.83
CA GLU A 127 -10.86 -28.76 18.07
C GLU A 127 -11.03 -27.26 18.37
N HIS A 128 -10.94 -26.38 17.35
CA HIS A 128 -10.90 -24.93 17.51
C HIS A 128 -12.30 -24.29 17.46
N ARG A 129 -13.33 -25.04 17.04
CA ARG A 129 -14.73 -24.58 17.03
C ARG A 129 -15.23 -24.10 18.41
N LYS A 130 -14.65 -24.64 19.50
CA LYS A 130 -14.90 -24.21 20.88
C LYS A 130 -14.47 -22.76 21.20
N TRP A 131 -13.62 -22.15 20.37
CA TRP A 131 -13.24 -20.75 20.55
C TRP A 131 -14.45 -19.82 20.54
N PHE A 132 -15.45 -20.09 19.70
CA PHE A 132 -16.67 -19.29 19.65
C PHE A 132 -17.53 -19.35 20.94
N ARG A 133 -17.23 -20.28 21.85
CA ARG A 133 -17.88 -20.41 23.16
C ARG A 133 -17.03 -19.83 24.31
N LYS A 134 -15.84 -19.34 24.01
CA LYS A 134 -14.89 -18.79 24.99
C LYS A 134 -14.86 -17.26 24.88
N PRO A 135 -14.56 -16.54 25.97
CA PRO A 135 -14.50 -15.08 25.97
C PRO A 135 -13.33 -14.53 25.15
N GLY A 136 -12.26 -15.28 24.94
CA GLY A 136 -11.02 -14.84 24.32
C GLY A 136 -11.20 -14.12 22.97
N PRO A 137 -11.82 -14.71 21.94
CA PRO A 137 -12.05 -14.04 20.66
C PRO A 137 -12.83 -12.73 20.79
N TYR A 138 -13.79 -12.68 21.70
CA TYR A 138 -14.61 -11.49 21.94
C TYR A 138 -13.80 -10.38 22.61
N ILE A 139 -12.89 -10.73 23.52
CA ILE A 139 -11.91 -9.79 24.10
C ILE A 139 -11.02 -9.22 23.00
N ALA A 140 -10.52 -10.06 22.11
CA ALA A 140 -9.72 -9.59 20.97
C ALA A 140 -10.51 -8.63 20.07
N CYS A 141 -11.76 -8.95 19.73
CA CYS A 141 -12.63 -8.07 18.97
C CYS A 141 -12.87 -6.72 19.67
N ALA A 142 -13.19 -6.76 20.99
CA ALA A 142 -13.43 -5.56 21.77
C ALA A 142 -12.19 -4.63 21.78
N ILE A 143 -11.00 -5.19 22.01
CA ILE A 143 -9.74 -4.42 21.99
C ILE A 143 -9.48 -3.85 20.57
N ALA A 144 -9.69 -4.63 19.51
CA ALA A 144 -9.53 -4.16 18.14
C ALA A 144 -10.48 -3.00 17.82
N VAL A 145 -11.74 -3.06 18.27
CA VAL A 145 -12.72 -1.96 18.12
C VAL A 145 -12.30 -0.72 18.90
N VAL A 146 -11.82 -0.89 20.14
CA VAL A 146 -11.28 0.23 20.93
C VAL A 146 -10.09 0.88 20.24
N MET A 147 -9.16 0.09 19.71
CA MET A 147 -8.02 0.62 18.94
C MET A 147 -8.46 1.35 17.66
N PHE A 148 -9.53 0.89 17.02
CA PHE A 148 -10.08 1.48 15.80
C PHE A 148 -11.02 2.67 16.07
N SER A 149 -11.42 2.91 17.33
CA SER A 149 -12.39 3.95 17.69
C SER A 149 -12.04 5.37 17.19
N PRO A 150 -10.75 5.82 17.10
CA PRO A 150 -10.45 7.15 16.55
C PRO A 150 -10.95 7.32 15.10
N VAL A 151 -10.86 6.24 14.30
CA VAL A 151 -11.36 6.26 12.91
C VAL A 151 -12.89 6.29 12.89
N LEU A 152 -13.56 5.56 13.80
CA LEU A 152 -15.02 5.57 13.89
C LEU A 152 -15.53 6.97 14.31
N ILE A 153 -14.90 7.59 15.31
CA ILE A 153 -15.24 8.92 15.79
C ILE A 153 -15.05 9.95 14.65
N TRP A 154 -13.88 9.93 14.00
CA TRP A 154 -13.60 10.83 12.88
C TRP A 154 -14.62 10.66 11.74
N ASN A 155 -14.97 9.42 11.38
CA ASN A 155 -15.97 9.17 10.33
C ASN A 155 -17.35 9.66 10.73
N PHE A 156 -17.75 9.47 11.99
CA PHE A 156 -19.01 10.00 12.52
C PHE A 156 -19.08 11.52 12.40
N GLU A 157 -17.99 12.22 12.71
CA GLU A 157 -17.89 13.69 12.58
C GLU A 157 -17.86 14.17 11.11
N HIS A 158 -17.48 13.28 10.17
CA HIS A 158 -17.30 13.59 8.74
C HIS A 158 -18.27 12.82 7.83
N ASN A 159 -19.50 12.54 8.33
CA ASN A 159 -20.59 11.90 7.54
C ASN A 159 -20.17 10.58 6.87
N TRP A 160 -19.36 9.77 7.55
CA TRP A 160 -18.92 8.44 7.10
C TRP A 160 -18.18 8.44 5.75
N ILE A 161 -17.57 9.57 5.39
CA ILE A 161 -17.01 9.80 4.05
C ILE A 161 -16.00 8.72 3.62
N SER A 162 -15.14 8.23 4.53
CA SER A 162 -14.16 7.22 4.15
C SER A 162 -14.78 5.84 3.92
N PHE A 163 -15.85 5.52 4.63
CA PHE A 163 -16.62 4.27 4.40
C PHE A 163 -17.43 4.36 3.11
N ASN A 164 -18.08 5.50 2.86
CA ASN A 164 -18.82 5.75 1.61
C ASN A 164 -17.88 5.63 0.40
N PHE A 165 -16.69 6.24 0.46
CA PHE A 165 -15.68 6.13 -0.58
C PHE A 165 -15.24 4.68 -0.85
N GLN A 166 -15.12 3.85 0.19
CA GLN A 166 -14.78 2.43 0.00
C GLN A 166 -16.00 1.64 -0.51
N GLY A 167 -17.21 1.97 -0.07
CA GLY A 167 -18.46 1.37 -0.51
C GLY A 167 -18.71 1.57 -2.01
N GLU A 168 -18.57 2.80 -2.50
CA GLU A 168 -18.70 3.13 -3.93
C GLU A 168 -17.74 2.33 -4.83
N ARG A 169 -16.57 1.98 -4.30
CA ARG A 169 -15.62 1.11 -5.00
C ARG A 169 -16.03 -0.35 -5.06
N ALA A 170 -16.91 -0.77 -4.16
CA ALA A 170 -17.44 -2.14 -4.09
C ALA A 170 -18.78 -2.28 -4.84
N ASP A 171 -19.25 -1.27 -5.57
CA ASP A 171 -20.47 -1.34 -6.35
C ASP A 171 -20.41 -2.47 -7.36
N ILE A 172 -21.36 -3.41 -7.22
CA ILE A 172 -21.50 -4.57 -8.10
C ILE A 172 -22.14 -4.10 -9.41
N THR A 173 -21.35 -4.15 -10.47
CA THR A 173 -21.78 -3.68 -11.81
C THR A 173 -22.04 -4.81 -12.80
N GLY A 174 -21.79 -6.06 -12.37
CA GLY A 174 -21.94 -7.26 -13.19
C GLY A 174 -20.66 -8.08 -13.29
N ILE A 175 -20.70 -9.16 -14.05
CA ILE A 175 -19.55 -10.07 -14.21
C ILE A 175 -18.61 -9.53 -15.31
N ASP A 176 -17.36 -9.24 -14.94
CA ASP A 176 -16.29 -8.84 -15.86
C ASP A 176 -15.14 -9.87 -15.86
N ILE A 177 -15.21 -10.81 -16.80
CA ILE A 177 -14.18 -11.86 -16.97
C ILE A 177 -12.83 -11.25 -17.36
N LYS A 178 -12.80 -10.15 -18.13
CA LYS A 178 -11.54 -9.49 -18.53
C LYS A 178 -10.84 -8.90 -17.32
N ALA A 179 -11.58 -8.26 -16.42
CA ALA A 179 -11.05 -7.75 -15.15
C ALA A 179 -10.52 -8.87 -14.26
N LEU A 180 -11.22 -10.01 -14.19
CA LEU A 180 -10.75 -11.20 -13.47
C LEU A 180 -9.41 -11.71 -14.03
N ILE A 181 -9.33 -11.92 -15.36
CA ILE A 181 -8.09 -12.40 -16.00
C ILE A 181 -6.96 -11.43 -15.75
N LYS A 182 -7.20 -10.12 -15.93
CA LYS A 182 -6.22 -9.07 -15.67
C LYS A 182 -5.76 -9.07 -14.21
N ASN A 183 -6.67 -9.30 -13.26
CA ASN A 183 -6.33 -9.40 -11.84
C ASN A 183 -5.45 -10.62 -11.55
N ILE A 184 -5.78 -11.81 -12.09
CA ILE A 184 -4.99 -13.03 -11.92
C ILE A 184 -3.59 -12.87 -12.53
N LEU A 185 -3.49 -12.35 -13.75
CA LEU A 185 -2.20 -12.08 -14.39
C LEU A 185 -1.39 -11.02 -13.65
N GLY A 186 -2.06 -10.00 -13.11
CA GLY A 186 -1.43 -8.99 -12.28
C GLY A 186 -0.87 -9.57 -10.98
N GLN A 187 -1.61 -10.43 -10.29
CA GLN A 187 -1.10 -11.15 -9.11
C GLN A 187 0.16 -11.97 -9.46
N ALA A 188 0.10 -12.74 -10.57
CA ALA A 188 1.25 -13.51 -11.03
C ALA A 188 2.46 -12.61 -11.34
N ALA A 189 2.26 -11.46 -11.99
CA ALA A 189 3.33 -10.52 -12.32
C ALA A 189 3.95 -9.88 -11.07
N PHE A 190 3.15 -9.46 -10.08
CA PHE A 190 3.61 -8.78 -8.87
C PHE A 190 4.32 -9.74 -7.87
N ILE A 191 3.88 -10.99 -7.78
CA ILE A 191 4.55 -12.02 -6.98
C ILE A 191 5.79 -12.56 -7.71
N GLY A 192 5.79 -12.52 -9.03
CA GLY A 192 6.72 -13.21 -9.91
C GLY A 192 6.17 -14.58 -10.32
N PRO A 193 5.92 -14.83 -11.63
CA PRO A 193 5.31 -16.09 -12.08
C PRO A 193 6.05 -17.33 -11.61
N TRP A 194 7.37 -17.24 -11.49
CA TRP A 194 8.24 -18.31 -11.03
C TRP A 194 8.10 -18.64 -9.53
N ILE A 195 7.56 -17.73 -8.71
CA ILE A 195 7.20 -17.97 -7.30
C ILE A 195 5.70 -18.30 -7.21
N TRP A 196 4.85 -17.57 -7.93
CA TRP A 196 3.40 -17.68 -7.86
C TRP A 196 2.88 -19.06 -8.28
N ILE A 197 3.42 -19.63 -9.39
CA ILE A 197 3.01 -20.97 -9.86
C ILE A 197 3.38 -22.06 -8.84
N PRO A 198 4.63 -22.18 -8.33
CA PRO A 198 4.96 -23.14 -7.28
C PRO A 198 4.17 -22.93 -5.99
N MET A 199 3.82 -21.67 -5.63
CA MET A 199 3.00 -21.36 -4.47
C MET A 199 1.58 -21.94 -4.61
N LEU A 200 0.97 -21.84 -5.78
CA LEU A 200 -0.32 -22.50 -6.06
C LEU A 200 -0.21 -24.03 -6.01
N LEU A 201 0.89 -24.59 -6.51
CA LEU A 201 1.14 -26.03 -6.41
C LEU A 201 1.32 -26.49 -4.97
N ALA A 202 1.95 -25.68 -4.12
CA ALA A 202 2.11 -25.94 -2.70
C ALA A 202 0.77 -25.98 -1.93
N CYS A 203 -0.28 -25.30 -2.43
CA CYS A 203 -1.61 -25.34 -1.83
C CYS A 203 -2.38 -26.65 -2.08
N ARG A 204 -1.94 -27.48 -3.04
CA ARG A 204 -2.64 -28.75 -3.37
C ARG A 204 -2.67 -29.71 -2.19
N ARG A 205 -1.55 -29.86 -1.49
CA ARG A 205 -1.44 -30.79 -0.37
C ARG A 205 -2.33 -30.37 0.82
N PRO A 206 -2.31 -29.11 1.31
CA PRO A 206 -3.26 -28.65 2.32
C PRO A 206 -4.73 -28.85 1.93
N LEU A 207 -5.07 -28.68 0.64
CA LEU A 207 -6.44 -28.93 0.15
C LEU A 207 -6.83 -30.40 0.23
N GLN A 208 -5.88 -31.33 -0.03
CA GLN A 208 -6.13 -32.78 0.03
C GLN A 208 -6.16 -33.28 1.48
N GLU A 209 -5.25 -32.83 2.32
CA GLU A 209 -5.13 -33.21 3.73
C GLU A 209 -6.25 -32.57 4.58
N GLY A 210 -6.70 -31.36 4.21
CA GLY A 210 -7.70 -30.63 4.98
C GLY A 210 -7.31 -30.49 6.45
N THR A 211 -8.24 -30.77 7.34
CA THR A 211 -8.08 -30.65 8.79
C THR A 211 -7.24 -31.78 9.43
N THR A 212 -6.74 -32.75 8.67
CA THR A 212 -5.79 -33.76 9.19
C THR A 212 -4.42 -33.15 9.45
N ASN A 213 -4.07 -32.08 8.72
CA ASN A 213 -2.88 -31.28 8.95
C ASN A 213 -3.25 -29.84 9.31
N LEU A 214 -3.50 -29.62 10.59
CA LEU A 214 -4.03 -28.34 11.09
C LEU A 214 -3.13 -27.14 10.79
N SER A 215 -1.78 -27.31 10.83
CA SER A 215 -0.84 -26.22 10.54
C SER A 215 -0.95 -25.73 9.09
N SER A 216 -0.98 -26.67 8.14
CA SER A 216 -1.13 -26.34 6.71
C SER A 216 -2.52 -25.81 6.39
N TRP A 217 -3.56 -26.39 7.01
CA TRP A 217 -4.95 -25.94 6.86
C TRP A 217 -5.15 -24.52 7.41
N PHE A 218 -4.57 -24.22 8.56
CA PHE A 218 -4.59 -22.87 9.15
C PHE A 218 -4.05 -21.83 8.18
N LEU A 219 -2.86 -22.03 7.65
CA LEU A 219 -2.24 -21.12 6.69
C LEU A 219 -3.09 -20.97 5.41
N LEU A 220 -3.63 -22.08 4.91
CA LEU A 220 -4.49 -22.04 3.73
C LEU A 220 -5.78 -21.23 3.98
N CYS A 221 -6.43 -21.39 5.14
CA CYS A 221 -7.61 -20.59 5.50
C CYS A 221 -7.30 -19.10 5.57
N LEU A 222 -6.18 -18.73 6.21
CA LEU A 222 -5.79 -17.33 6.33
C LEU A 222 -5.38 -16.71 4.98
N GLY A 223 -4.69 -17.48 4.14
CA GLY A 223 -4.23 -17.02 2.83
C GLY A 223 -5.36 -16.93 1.81
N SER A 224 -6.24 -17.91 1.77
CA SER A 224 -7.30 -17.99 0.77
C SER A 224 -8.33 -16.86 0.91
N VAL A 225 -8.70 -16.46 2.13
CA VAL A 225 -9.76 -15.46 2.35
C VAL A 225 -9.44 -14.12 1.68
N PRO A 226 -8.29 -13.44 1.91
CA PRO A 226 -7.99 -12.20 1.22
C PRO A 226 -7.81 -12.37 -0.28
N ILE A 227 -7.17 -13.46 -0.72
CA ILE A 227 -6.93 -13.71 -2.15
C ILE A 227 -8.25 -13.89 -2.89
N LEU A 228 -9.13 -14.77 -2.40
CA LEU A 228 -10.42 -15.02 -3.03
C LEU A 228 -11.35 -13.82 -2.96
N PHE A 229 -11.38 -13.11 -1.81
CA PHE A 229 -12.20 -11.92 -1.64
C PHE A 229 -11.87 -10.87 -2.73
N PHE A 230 -10.62 -10.44 -2.85
CA PHE A 230 -10.25 -9.41 -3.82
C PHE A 230 -10.30 -9.91 -5.27
N THR A 231 -10.08 -11.19 -5.51
CA THR A 231 -10.25 -11.77 -6.84
C THR A 231 -11.74 -11.77 -7.24
N THR A 232 -12.64 -12.08 -6.29
CA THR A 232 -14.09 -12.02 -6.52
C THR A 232 -14.58 -10.58 -6.72
N ILE A 233 -14.08 -9.63 -5.92
CA ILE A 233 -14.38 -8.21 -6.11
C ILE A 233 -13.96 -7.75 -7.52
N SER A 234 -12.78 -8.15 -7.99
CA SER A 234 -12.34 -7.82 -9.35
C SER A 234 -13.21 -8.42 -10.46
N LEU A 235 -13.90 -9.53 -10.19
CA LEU A 235 -14.87 -10.12 -11.12
C LEU A 235 -16.19 -9.34 -11.15
N LEU A 236 -16.61 -8.77 -10.01
CA LEU A 236 -17.98 -8.24 -9.83
C LEU A 236 -18.05 -6.72 -9.93
N THR A 237 -16.92 -6.01 -9.84
CA THR A 237 -16.90 -4.55 -9.82
C THR A 237 -16.10 -3.97 -10.98
N ARG A 238 -16.48 -2.77 -11.46
CA ARG A 238 -15.69 -2.01 -12.45
C ARG A 238 -14.42 -1.40 -11.86
N THR A 239 -14.29 -1.38 -10.55
CA THR A 239 -13.09 -0.88 -9.90
C THR A 239 -11.96 -1.85 -10.18
N HIS A 240 -11.00 -1.43 -10.97
CA HIS A 240 -9.80 -2.22 -11.24
C HIS A 240 -9.05 -2.39 -9.93
N GLY A 241 -9.25 -3.55 -9.28
CA GLY A 241 -8.59 -3.89 -8.03
C GLY A 241 -7.07 -3.81 -8.20
N HIS A 242 -6.40 -3.13 -7.28
CA HIS A 242 -4.94 -3.11 -7.28
C HIS A 242 -4.42 -4.49 -6.90
N TYR A 243 -3.46 -5.02 -7.66
CA TYR A 243 -2.91 -6.37 -7.51
C TYR A 243 -2.17 -6.62 -6.18
N HIS A 244 -1.86 -5.58 -5.41
CA HIS A 244 -1.25 -5.70 -4.09
C HIS A 244 -2.26 -5.90 -2.95
N TRP A 245 -3.57 -5.77 -3.21
CA TRP A 245 -4.58 -5.95 -2.16
C TRP A 245 -4.64 -7.37 -1.63
N GLN A 246 -4.26 -8.36 -2.43
CA GLN A 246 -4.13 -9.76 -2.03
C GLN A 246 -2.88 -10.05 -1.18
N ALA A 247 -1.93 -9.10 -1.06
CA ALA A 247 -0.65 -9.29 -0.38
C ALA A 247 -0.75 -9.94 1.02
N PRO A 248 -1.66 -9.53 1.92
CA PRO A 248 -1.80 -10.20 3.23
C PRO A 248 -2.12 -11.67 3.13
N GLY A 249 -2.83 -12.11 2.09
CA GLY A 249 -3.11 -13.53 1.85
C GLY A 249 -1.86 -14.32 1.45
N TYR A 250 -1.02 -13.75 0.61
CA TYR A 250 0.20 -14.41 0.16
C TYR A 250 1.22 -14.64 1.27
N LEU A 251 1.22 -13.83 2.35
CA LEU A 251 2.08 -14.04 3.51
C LEU A 251 1.95 -15.46 4.08
N PHE A 252 0.73 -15.98 4.13
CA PHE A 252 0.44 -17.30 4.70
C PHE A 252 0.81 -18.45 3.77
N LEU A 253 1.00 -18.16 2.50
CA LEU A 253 1.39 -19.18 1.51
C LEU A 253 2.91 -19.37 1.43
N PHE A 254 3.74 -18.44 1.92
CA PHE A 254 5.20 -18.61 1.94
C PHE A 254 5.67 -19.81 2.76
N PRO A 255 5.16 -20.06 4.00
CA PRO A 255 5.56 -21.27 4.72
C PRO A 255 5.11 -22.57 4.05
N LEU A 256 3.95 -22.56 3.36
CA LEU A 256 3.52 -23.71 2.57
C LEU A 256 4.44 -23.96 1.38
N LEU A 257 4.84 -22.89 0.67
CA LEU A 257 5.81 -22.96 -0.42
C LEU A 257 7.18 -23.43 0.08
N ALA A 258 7.66 -22.90 1.21
CA ALA A 258 8.93 -23.31 1.81
C ALA A 258 8.94 -24.81 2.12
N ARG A 259 7.90 -25.33 2.76
CA ARG A 259 7.73 -26.77 3.01
C ARG A 259 7.73 -27.56 1.70
N TYR A 260 6.95 -27.13 0.70
CA TYR A 260 6.92 -27.76 -0.61
C TYR A 260 8.30 -27.82 -1.28
N VAL A 261 9.08 -26.73 -1.21
CA VAL A 261 10.43 -26.65 -1.78
C VAL A 261 11.39 -27.62 -1.07
N ILE A 262 11.36 -27.68 0.27
CA ILE A 262 12.21 -28.58 1.05
C ILE A 262 11.89 -30.05 0.73
N GLU A 263 10.61 -30.40 0.63
CA GLU A 263 10.21 -31.76 0.20
C GLU A 263 10.69 -32.08 -1.25
N ARG A 264 10.65 -31.08 -2.15
CA ARG A 264 11.10 -31.21 -3.54
C ARG A 264 12.62 -31.32 -3.66
N LEU A 265 13.38 -30.66 -2.78
CA LEU A 265 14.85 -30.81 -2.74
C LEU A 265 15.28 -32.25 -2.51
N GLN A 266 14.53 -33.03 -1.75
CA GLN A 266 14.83 -34.45 -1.49
C GLN A 266 14.56 -35.34 -2.72
N VAL A 267 13.60 -34.96 -3.59
CA VAL A 267 13.16 -35.81 -4.72
C VAL A 267 13.75 -35.37 -6.05
N ARG A 268 13.89 -34.05 -6.28
CA ARG A 268 14.34 -33.45 -7.55
C ARG A 268 15.36 -32.34 -7.28
N HIS A 269 16.44 -32.69 -6.63
CA HIS A 269 17.45 -31.75 -6.13
C HIS A 269 17.91 -30.75 -7.20
N ALA A 270 18.44 -31.20 -8.33
CA ALA A 270 19.00 -30.29 -9.36
C ALA A 270 17.95 -29.28 -9.89
N LEU A 271 16.76 -29.75 -10.24
CA LEU A 271 15.69 -28.87 -10.76
C LEU A 271 15.26 -27.85 -9.71
N THR A 272 15.15 -28.26 -8.44
CA THR A 272 14.72 -27.37 -7.36
C THR A 272 15.77 -26.31 -7.05
N VAL A 273 17.05 -26.71 -7.03
CA VAL A 273 18.18 -25.78 -6.84
C VAL A 273 18.26 -24.79 -8.00
N THR A 274 18.15 -25.24 -9.26
CA THR A 274 18.17 -24.37 -10.44
C THR A 274 17.01 -23.37 -10.37
N TRP A 275 15.78 -23.85 -10.14
CA TRP A 275 14.61 -22.96 -9.98
C TRP A 275 14.83 -21.94 -8.88
N PHE A 276 15.33 -22.35 -7.72
CA PHE A 276 15.55 -21.46 -6.59
C PHE A 276 16.63 -20.42 -6.89
N SER A 277 17.75 -20.81 -7.48
CA SER A 277 18.82 -19.89 -7.88
C SER A 277 18.33 -18.83 -8.87
N LEU A 278 17.52 -19.24 -9.87
CA LEU A 278 16.90 -18.33 -10.82
C LEU A 278 15.88 -17.41 -10.13
N SER A 279 15.10 -17.94 -9.18
CA SER A 279 14.14 -17.16 -8.40
C SER A 279 14.81 -16.11 -7.51
N VAL A 280 16.01 -16.39 -7.01
CA VAL A 280 16.83 -15.41 -6.27
C VAL A 280 17.44 -14.38 -7.22
N ALA A 281 17.98 -14.81 -8.37
CA ALA A 281 18.65 -13.92 -9.31
C ALA A 281 17.67 -12.93 -10.00
N ALA A 282 16.46 -13.37 -10.34
CA ALA A 282 15.49 -12.60 -11.09
C ALA A 282 15.12 -11.24 -10.45
N PRO A 283 14.75 -11.12 -9.15
CA PRO A 283 14.44 -9.84 -8.54
C PRO A 283 15.64 -8.90 -8.48
N PHE A 284 16.87 -9.40 -8.28
CA PHE A 284 18.07 -8.56 -8.33
C PHE A 284 18.30 -7.98 -9.72
N LEU A 285 18.08 -8.80 -10.77
CA LEU A 285 18.14 -8.31 -12.15
C LEU A 285 17.07 -7.27 -12.42
N ILE A 286 15.83 -7.52 -12.01
CA ILE A 286 14.71 -6.58 -12.17
C ILE A 286 15.03 -5.25 -11.45
N ILE A 287 15.50 -5.31 -10.20
CA ILE A 287 15.86 -4.11 -9.41
C ILE A 287 17.02 -3.36 -10.08
N ALA A 288 18.03 -4.08 -10.58
CA ALA A 288 19.15 -3.46 -11.29
C ALA A 288 18.67 -2.75 -12.57
N VAL A 289 17.86 -3.41 -13.39
CA VAL A 289 17.31 -2.82 -14.62
C VAL A 289 16.44 -1.59 -14.31
N ILE A 290 15.52 -1.70 -13.35
CA ILE A 290 14.66 -0.58 -12.95
C ILE A 290 15.51 0.56 -12.32
N GLY A 291 16.52 0.22 -11.53
CA GLY A 291 17.42 1.21 -10.92
C GLY A 291 18.26 1.98 -11.95
N ILE A 292 18.80 1.26 -12.94
CA ILE A 292 19.54 1.89 -14.07
C ILE A 292 18.58 2.77 -14.87
N GLU A 293 17.37 2.28 -15.17
CA GLU A 293 16.36 3.08 -15.88
C GLU A 293 15.97 4.33 -15.08
N ALA A 294 15.68 4.18 -13.78
CA ALA A 294 15.33 5.29 -12.90
C ALA A 294 16.45 6.35 -12.82
N ALA A 295 17.72 5.94 -12.88
CA ALA A 295 18.85 6.84 -12.82
C ALA A 295 19.17 7.52 -14.17
N THR A 296 19.04 6.80 -15.28
CA THR A 296 19.55 7.23 -16.59
C THR A 296 18.49 7.49 -17.64
N GLY A 297 17.31 6.85 -17.54
CA GLY A 297 16.27 6.90 -18.57
C GLY A 297 16.63 6.19 -19.89
N TRP A 298 17.63 5.28 -19.87
CA TRP A 298 18.25 4.69 -21.06
C TRP A 298 17.27 3.92 -21.95
N ALA A 299 16.30 3.26 -21.35
CA ALA A 299 15.36 2.40 -22.05
C ALA A 299 14.00 3.08 -22.33
N HIS A 300 13.77 4.28 -21.77
CA HIS A 300 12.45 4.92 -21.86
C HIS A 300 11.93 5.08 -23.29
N ALA A 301 12.73 5.59 -24.21
CA ALA A 301 12.34 5.77 -25.60
C ALA A 301 12.01 4.43 -26.28
N SER A 302 12.83 3.40 -26.05
CA SER A 302 12.63 2.05 -26.63
C SER A 302 11.43 1.34 -26.01
N LEU A 303 11.24 1.40 -24.70
CA LEU A 303 10.11 0.81 -23.99
C LEU A 303 8.81 1.53 -24.34
N ASN A 304 8.83 2.84 -24.47
CA ASN A 304 7.65 3.61 -24.85
C ASN A 304 7.18 3.25 -26.26
N ASN A 305 8.10 3.11 -27.20
CA ASN A 305 7.79 2.69 -28.58
C ASN A 305 7.25 1.26 -28.64
N LEU A 306 7.77 0.34 -27.79
CA LEU A 306 7.37 -1.07 -27.81
C LEU A 306 6.04 -1.32 -27.09
N PHE A 307 5.82 -0.67 -25.94
CA PHE A 307 4.68 -0.94 -25.06
C PHE A 307 3.62 0.16 -25.07
N HIS A 308 3.81 1.25 -25.83
CA HIS A 308 2.94 2.44 -25.83
C HIS A 308 2.62 2.93 -24.41
N LEU A 309 3.63 2.98 -23.56
CA LEU A 309 3.48 3.41 -22.18
C LEU A 309 3.10 4.89 -22.15
N LYS A 310 1.90 5.18 -21.67
CA LYS A 310 1.41 6.56 -21.54
C LYS A 310 2.23 7.39 -20.57
N ARG A 311 2.98 6.76 -19.67
CA ARG A 311 3.75 7.40 -18.61
C ARG A 311 4.91 6.50 -18.16
N ASP A 312 6.06 7.12 -17.93
CA ASP A 312 7.20 6.47 -17.28
C ASP A 312 6.96 6.40 -15.77
N PHE A 313 6.71 5.18 -15.26
CA PHE A 313 6.46 4.94 -13.84
C PHE A 313 7.70 5.20 -12.95
N THR A 314 8.91 5.19 -13.52
CA THR A 314 10.14 5.45 -12.77
C THR A 314 10.27 6.92 -12.36
N LEU A 315 9.53 7.83 -13.04
CA LEU A 315 9.44 9.24 -12.68
C LEU A 315 8.74 9.46 -11.32
N ASP A 316 7.99 8.48 -10.83
CA ASP A 316 7.37 8.59 -9.51
C ASP A 316 8.41 8.61 -8.38
N GLY A 317 9.59 8.03 -8.60
CA GLY A 317 10.72 8.08 -7.68
C GLY A 317 11.62 9.31 -7.81
N LEU A 318 11.42 10.16 -8.83
CA LEU A 318 12.27 11.32 -9.09
C LEU A 318 11.99 12.47 -8.12
N GLU A 319 13.03 13.04 -7.51
CA GLU A 319 12.95 14.25 -6.69
C GLU A 319 12.80 15.50 -7.57
N TRP A 320 12.12 16.53 -7.08
CA TRP A 320 11.88 17.79 -7.79
C TRP A 320 12.69 18.95 -7.20
N LYS A 321 13.97 18.72 -6.90
CA LYS A 321 14.86 19.73 -6.26
C LYS A 321 14.96 21.05 -7.04
N GLU A 322 14.87 20.97 -8.36
CA GLU A 322 14.87 22.15 -9.24
C GLU A 322 13.64 23.05 -8.97
N LEU A 323 12.53 22.49 -8.51
CA LEU A 323 11.37 23.30 -8.11
C LEU A 323 11.71 24.23 -6.96
N ARG A 324 12.38 23.72 -5.91
CA ARG A 324 12.78 24.55 -4.76
C ARG A 324 13.73 25.67 -5.20
N ALA A 325 14.71 25.35 -6.01
CA ALA A 325 15.67 26.33 -6.54
C ALA A 325 14.97 27.42 -7.35
N ALA A 326 14.09 27.04 -8.29
CA ALA A 326 13.37 27.97 -9.14
C ALA A 326 12.42 28.91 -8.36
N ILE A 327 11.77 28.42 -7.30
CA ILE A 327 10.91 29.24 -6.44
C ILE A 327 11.72 30.14 -5.52
N ALA A 328 12.91 29.68 -5.07
CA ALA A 328 13.85 30.48 -4.29
C ALA A 328 14.42 31.66 -5.09
N GLU A 329 14.87 31.43 -6.33
CA GLU A 329 15.39 32.47 -7.23
C GLU A 329 14.36 33.60 -7.47
N ARG A 330 13.07 33.25 -7.48
CA ARG A 330 11.96 34.21 -7.61
C ARG A 330 11.64 34.91 -6.30
N GLN A 331 12.34 34.64 -5.21
CA GLN A 331 12.11 35.17 -3.86
C GLN A 331 10.68 34.90 -3.33
N LEU A 332 10.08 33.78 -3.75
CA LEU A 332 8.69 33.42 -3.38
C LEU A 332 8.60 32.51 -2.15
N LEU A 333 9.69 31.83 -1.74
CA LEU A 333 9.63 30.88 -0.61
C LEU A 333 9.28 31.53 0.73
N ASN A 334 9.69 32.79 0.96
CA ASN A 334 9.47 33.48 2.22
C ASN A 334 8.37 34.55 2.12
N ARG A 335 7.55 34.51 1.05
CA ARG A 335 6.49 35.50 0.84
C ARG A 335 5.32 35.22 1.77
N SER A 336 4.95 36.22 2.56
CA SER A 336 3.77 36.16 3.40
C SER A 336 2.49 36.12 2.53
N ARG A 337 1.46 35.43 3.01
CA ARG A 337 0.16 35.28 2.32
C ARG A 337 0.29 34.66 0.91
N LEU A 338 1.15 33.67 0.79
CA LEU A 338 1.31 32.84 -0.40
C LEU A 338 1.12 31.38 -0.02
N PHE A 339 0.34 30.62 -0.82
CA PHE A 339 0.21 29.18 -0.70
C PHE A 339 0.47 28.50 -2.04
N VAL A 340 0.60 27.20 -2.04
CA VAL A 340 0.79 26.40 -3.27
C VAL A 340 -0.39 25.51 -3.49
N ALA A 341 -0.98 25.59 -4.70
CA ALA A 341 -2.05 24.74 -5.16
C ALA A 341 -1.52 23.74 -6.20
N THR A 342 -1.67 22.45 -5.95
CA THR A 342 -1.37 21.41 -6.95
C THR A 342 -2.64 21.03 -7.70
N ALA A 343 -2.50 20.76 -8.99
CA ALA A 343 -3.62 20.36 -9.84
C ALA A 343 -4.00 18.87 -9.70
N HIS A 344 -3.13 18.06 -9.10
CA HIS A 344 -3.36 16.63 -8.93
C HIS A 344 -2.78 16.09 -7.61
N ARG A 345 -3.51 15.21 -6.93
CA ARG A 345 -3.13 14.66 -5.61
C ARG A 345 -1.79 13.92 -5.58
N LEU A 346 -1.38 13.27 -6.68
CA LEU A 346 -0.11 12.54 -6.73
C LEU A 346 1.11 13.48 -6.73
N GLU A 347 0.92 14.76 -7.03
CA GLU A 347 1.99 15.76 -7.08
C GLU A 347 2.19 16.44 -5.73
N VAL A 348 1.16 16.45 -4.87
CA VAL A 348 1.20 17.14 -3.56
C VAL A 348 2.41 16.71 -2.74
N GLY A 349 2.64 15.41 -2.60
CA GLY A 349 3.75 14.90 -1.77
C GLY A 349 5.13 15.33 -2.27
N LYS A 350 5.33 15.43 -3.60
CA LYS A 350 6.58 15.91 -4.19
C LYS A 350 6.78 17.40 -3.99
N VAL A 351 5.72 18.18 -4.21
CA VAL A 351 5.73 19.63 -4.00
C VAL A 351 5.91 19.94 -2.51
N ASP A 352 5.20 19.26 -1.62
CA ASP A 352 5.30 19.44 -0.16
C ASP A 352 6.70 19.08 0.38
N LEU A 353 7.32 18.02 -0.15
CA LEU A 353 8.69 17.65 0.20
C LEU A 353 9.67 18.79 -0.10
N GLU A 354 9.51 19.46 -1.24
CA GLU A 354 10.44 20.50 -1.69
C GLU A 354 10.17 21.86 -1.04
N ILE A 355 8.92 22.28 -0.94
CA ILE A 355 8.57 23.66 -0.54
C ILE A 355 7.58 23.73 0.63
N GLY A 356 7.04 22.62 1.12
CA GLY A 356 6.04 22.60 2.20
C GLY A 356 6.54 23.09 3.56
N LYS A 357 7.86 23.17 3.77
CA LYS A 357 8.45 23.81 4.95
C LYS A 357 8.32 25.33 4.95
N PHE A 358 8.13 25.93 3.80
CA PHE A 358 8.11 27.38 3.60
C PHE A 358 6.70 27.88 3.32
N LEU A 359 5.93 27.13 2.53
CA LEU A 359 4.61 27.52 2.06
C LEU A 359 3.58 26.40 2.30
N PRO A 360 2.34 26.69 2.69
CA PRO A 360 1.26 25.72 2.73
C PRO A 360 1.04 25.10 1.35
N VAL A 361 0.93 23.76 1.27
CA VAL A 361 0.65 23.04 0.02
C VAL A 361 -0.72 22.38 0.10
N VAL A 362 -1.58 22.66 -0.86
CA VAL A 362 -2.95 22.16 -0.94
C VAL A 362 -3.22 21.50 -2.29
N CYS A 363 -4.21 20.61 -2.38
CA CYS A 363 -4.70 20.10 -3.67
C CYS A 363 -6.00 20.80 -4.05
N MET A 364 -5.98 21.57 -5.12
CA MET A 364 -7.16 22.12 -5.75
C MET A 364 -7.54 21.25 -6.97
N CYS A 365 -8.04 20.04 -6.72
CA CYS A 365 -8.34 19.05 -7.74
C CYS A 365 -9.67 18.34 -7.45
N GLU A 366 -10.18 17.59 -8.42
CA GLU A 366 -11.47 16.87 -8.29
C GLU A 366 -11.42 15.71 -7.28
N ASP A 367 -10.25 15.07 -7.08
CA ASP A 367 -10.06 13.94 -6.16
C ASP A 367 -8.89 14.21 -5.19
N PRO A 368 -9.02 15.15 -4.23
CA PRO A 368 -7.96 15.47 -3.28
C PRO A 368 -7.82 14.44 -2.14
N ARG A 369 -8.80 13.59 -1.91
CA ARG A 369 -8.86 12.58 -0.83
C ARG A 369 -8.56 13.18 0.54
N SER A 370 -7.73 12.49 1.34
CA SER A 370 -7.34 12.95 2.68
C SER A 370 -6.65 14.31 2.71
N ILE A 371 -6.05 14.74 1.61
CA ILE A 371 -5.37 16.04 1.49
C ILE A 371 -6.37 17.20 1.66
N ALA A 372 -7.64 17.01 1.29
CA ALA A 372 -8.70 17.99 1.49
C ALA A 372 -8.93 18.41 2.96
N PHE A 373 -8.53 17.56 3.90
CA PHE A 373 -8.68 17.80 5.34
C PHE A 373 -7.42 18.39 6.00
N GLY A 374 -6.32 18.52 5.26
CA GLY A 374 -5.06 19.06 5.77
C GLY A 374 -5.10 20.58 6.02
N TRP A 375 -5.86 21.29 5.20
CA TRP A 375 -5.96 22.75 5.25
C TRP A 375 -7.40 23.24 5.05
N ASN A 376 -7.78 24.26 5.81
CA ASN A 376 -9.01 24.98 5.54
C ASN A 376 -8.76 26.00 4.42
N LEU A 377 -9.19 25.69 3.20
CA LEU A 377 -8.99 26.58 2.04
C LEU A 377 -9.60 27.99 2.24
N ALA A 378 -10.70 28.12 2.99
CA ALA A 378 -11.30 29.41 3.27
C ALA A 378 -10.37 30.35 4.06
N SER A 379 -9.41 29.79 4.84
CA SER A 379 -8.44 30.61 5.59
C SER A 379 -7.40 31.29 4.69
N PHE A 380 -7.29 30.88 3.43
CA PHE A 380 -6.42 31.51 2.43
C PHE A 380 -7.10 32.60 1.60
N SER A 381 -8.34 32.97 1.93
CA SER A 381 -9.03 34.06 1.21
C SER A 381 -8.20 35.34 1.21
N GLY A 382 -8.05 35.95 0.03
CA GLY A 382 -7.21 37.14 -0.19
C GLY A 382 -5.70 36.88 -0.29
N TRP A 383 -5.26 35.59 -0.17
CA TRP A 383 -3.87 35.20 -0.38
C TRP A 383 -3.59 34.99 -1.87
N ASP A 384 -2.34 35.15 -2.26
CA ASP A 384 -1.88 34.70 -3.58
C ASP A 384 -1.57 33.20 -3.58
N ALA A 385 -1.54 32.59 -4.75
CA ALA A 385 -1.18 31.17 -4.90
C ALA A 385 -0.17 30.91 -6.01
N LEU A 386 0.63 29.87 -5.85
CA LEU A 386 1.36 29.23 -6.93
C LEU A 386 0.60 27.99 -7.36
N ILE A 387 0.05 27.96 -8.57
CA ILE A 387 -0.57 26.76 -9.14
C ILE A 387 0.53 25.99 -9.87
N ILE A 388 0.81 24.79 -9.41
CA ILE A 388 1.92 23.96 -9.92
C ILE A 388 1.37 22.59 -10.34
N GLY A 389 1.79 22.13 -11.52
CA GLY A 389 1.47 20.78 -12.00
C GLY A 389 2.33 20.39 -13.20
N THR A 390 2.43 19.08 -13.43
CA THR A 390 3.08 18.55 -14.65
C THR A 390 2.16 18.69 -15.85
N ASP A 391 2.72 18.62 -17.05
CA ASP A 391 1.97 18.59 -18.31
C ASP A 391 0.90 17.50 -18.37
N PHE A 392 1.09 16.41 -17.61
CA PHE A 392 0.13 15.30 -17.53
C PHE A 392 -1.14 15.61 -16.77
N TYR A 393 -1.04 16.46 -15.73
CA TYR A 393 -2.12 16.64 -14.75
C TYR A 393 -2.64 18.05 -14.70
N ILE A 394 -1.87 19.04 -15.19
CA ILE A 394 -2.33 20.42 -15.13
C ILE A 394 -3.40 20.66 -16.20
N PRO A 395 -4.62 21.08 -15.79
CA PRO A 395 -5.66 21.41 -16.75
C PRO A 395 -5.39 22.76 -17.43
N ASP A 396 -6.31 23.20 -18.29
CA ASP A 396 -6.37 24.62 -18.65
C ASP A 396 -6.62 25.45 -17.39
N VAL A 397 -5.56 26.09 -16.90
CA VAL A 397 -5.55 26.78 -15.59
C VAL A 397 -6.52 27.94 -15.56
N ARG A 398 -6.61 28.73 -16.63
CA ARG A 398 -7.55 29.86 -16.69
C ARG A 398 -9.00 29.40 -16.70
N ARG A 399 -9.30 28.35 -17.42
CA ARG A 399 -10.65 27.76 -17.47
C ARG A 399 -11.04 27.13 -16.13
N THR A 400 -10.11 26.44 -15.48
CA THR A 400 -10.40 25.66 -14.27
C THR A 400 -10.39 26.51 -13.01
N TYR A 401 -9.44 27.46 -12.92
CA TYR A 401 -9.20 28.22 -11.70
C TYR A 401 -9.53 29.71 -11.82
N GLY A 402 -9.82 30.23 -13.03
CA GLY A 402 -10.02 31.66 -13.26
C GLY A 402 -11.13 32.29 -12.44
N THR A 403 -12.16 31.53 -12.06
CA THR A 403 -13.27 32.02 -11.21
C THR A 403 -12.91 32.09 -9.72
N TYR A 404 -11.81 31.49 -9.31
CA TYR A 404 -11.39 31.40 -7.91
C TYR A 404 -10.27 32.39 -7.55
N PHE A 405 -9.72 33.08 -8.54
CA PHE A 405 -8.66 34.07 -8.37
C PHE A 405 -8.98 35.34 -9.13
N HIS A 406 -8.47 36.47 -8.65
CA HIS A 406 -8.68 37.76 -9.32
C HIS A 406 -7.94 37.80 -10.67
N ASP A 407 -6.72 37.26 -10.73
CA ASP A 407 -5.89 37.21 -11.94
C ASP A 407 -4.96 36.00 -11.90
N ILE A 408 -4.60 35.44 -13.06
CA ILE A 408 -3.67 34.31 -13.16
C ILE A 408 -2.67 34.59 -14.28
N GLU A 409 -1.41 34.65 -13.89
CA GLU A 409 -0.24 34.87 -14.77
C GLU A 409 0.59 33.60 -14.87
N ARG A 410 1.00 33.21 -16.09
CA ARG A 410 1.91 32.10 -16.29
C ARG A 410 3.36 32.56 -16.03
N LEU A 411 4.06 31.83 -15.17
CA LEU A 411 5.50 32.01 -14.95
C LEU A 411 6.29 31.07 -15.88
N ASN A 412 7.63 31.23 -15.91
CA ASN A 412 8.50 30.30 -16.62
C ASN A 412 8.36 28.89 -16.05
N ASP A 413 8.29 27.91 -16.92
CA ASP A 413 8.23 26.51 -16.56
C ASP A 413 9.52 26.06 -15.85
N VAL A 414 9.41 25.02 -15.02
CA VAL A 414 10.55 24.45 -14.31
C VAL A 414 10.87 23.07 -14.88
N PRO A 415 11.99 22.92 -15.61
CA PRO A 415 12.42 21.62 -16.12
C PRO A 415 13.00 20.78 -14.99
N ILE A 416 12.59 19.51 -14.92
CA ILE A 416 13.15 18.50 -14.01
C ILE A 416 13.99 17.54 -14.83
N HIS A 417 15.24 17.34 -14.43
CA HIS A 417 16.21 16.57 -15.19
C HIS A 417 16.46 15.18 -14.60
N ARG A 418 16.74 14.23 -15.50
CA ARG A 418 17.26 12.91 -15.19
C ARG A 418 18.35 12.55 -16.20
N GLY A 419 19.54 12.21 -15.71
CA GLY A 419 20.68 11.93 -16.59
C GLY A 419 21.06 13.10 -17.53
N GLY A 420 20.81 14.35 -17.11
CA GLY A 420 21.06 15.56 -17.91
C GLY A 420 19.99 15.91 -18.94
N GLN A 421 18.93 15.09 -19.07
CA GLN A 421 17.82 15.37 -19.99
C GLN A 421 16.56 15.80 -19.22
N VAL A 422 15.79 16.73 -19.80
CA VAL A 422 14.49 17.12 -19.26
C VAL A 422 13.49 15.97 -19.45
N VAL A 423 12.96 15.46 -18.33
CA VAL A 423 12.01 14.34 -18.34
C VAL A 423 10.62 14.72 -17.83
N VAL A 424 10.52 15.80 -17.06
CA VAL A 424 9.25 16.38 -16.58
C VAL A 424 9.36 17.89 -16.71
N THR A 425 8.29 18.53 -17.14
CA THR A 425 8.18 19.99 -17.12
C THR A 425 7.07 20.38 -16.15
N LEU A 426 7.43 21.15 -15.12
CA LEU A 426 6.44 21.70 -14.19
C LEU A 426 5.99 23.06 -14.72
N ARG A 427 4.70 23.18 -14.99
CA ARG A 427 4.05 24.45 -15.29
C ARG A 427 3.73 25.17 -14.00
N VAL A 428 4.11 26.43 -13.93
CA VAL A 428 3.95 27.28 -12.75
C VAL A 428 3.14 28.52 -13.13
N TYR A 429 2.10 28.77 -12.36
CA TYR A 429 1.27 29.97 -12.51
C TYR A 429 1.22 30.72 -11.19
N TYR A 430 1.25 32.05 -11.29
CA TYR A 430 1.03 32.94 -10.17
C TYR A 430 -0.42 33.44 -10.20
N ALA A 431 -1.19 33.10 -9.20
CA ALA A 431 -2.60 33.44 -9.09
C ALA A 431 -2.79 34.46 -7.95
N LYS A 432 -3.37 35.61 -8.26
CA LYS A 432 -3.53 36.74 -7.33
C LYS A 432 -4.88 36.66 -6.62
N GLN A 433 -4.90 36.92 -5.33
CA GLN A 433 -6.06 37.08 -4.48
C GLN A 433 -7.10 35.94 -4.61
N TYR A 434 -6.87 34.87 -3.86
CA TYR A 434 -7.80 33.74 -3.78
C TYR A 434 -9.15 34.20 -3.18
N LEU A 435 -10.25 33.90 -3.86
CA LEU A 435 -11.59 34.34 -3.50
C LEU A 435 -12.28 33.45 -2.44
N GLY A 436 -11.66 32.36 -2.03
CA GLY A 436 -12.15 31.46 -0.98
C GLY A 436 -13.33 30.57 -1.38
N SER A 437 -13.64 30.47 -2.67
CA SER A 437 -14.86 29.82 -3.19
C SER A 437 -14.62 28.45 -3.89
N TYR A 438 -13.39 27.90 -3.85
CA TYR A 438 -13.12 26.61 -4.50
C TYR A 438 -13.91 25.48 -3.84
N PRO A 439 -14.77 24.76 -4.57
CA PRO A 439 -15.58 23.70 -3.99
C PRO A 439 -14.70 22.47 -3.73
N LEU A 440 -14.47 22.17 -2.45
CA LEU A 440 -13.90 20.88 -2.09
C LEU A 440 -14.93 19.78 -2.38
N PRO A 441 -14.58 18.66 -3.03
CA PRO A 441 -15.51 17.60 -3.39
C PRO A 441 -16.33 17.08 -2.21
N PHE A 442 -15.74 17.06 -1.01
CA PHE A 442 -16.36 16.58 0.22
C PHE A 442 -17.17 17.63 0.99
N ALA A 443 -17.04 18.91 0.64
CA ALA A 443 -17.89 19.98 1.23
C ALA A 443 -19.31 19.93 0.68
N ARG A 444 -19.54 19.37 -0.52
CA ARG A 444 -20.88 19.20 -1.11
C ARG A 444 -21.80 18.28 -0.30
N ALA A 445 -21.25 17.30 0.43
CA ALA A 445 -22.05 16.43 1.30
C ALA A 445 -22.72 17.18 2.48
N ARG A 446 -22.18 18.34 2.90
CA ARG A 446 -22.78 19.18 3.95
C ARG A 446 -23.87 20.12 3.47
N SER A 447 -23.95 20.40 2.16
CA SER A 447 -24.93 21.35 1.60
C SER A 447 -26.24 20.69 1.14
N PHE A 448 -26.38 19.38 1.25
CA PHE A 448 -27.63 18.67 0.94
C PHE A 448 -28.56 18.47 2.15
N GLU A 449 -28.15 18.86 3.35
CA GLU A 449 -28.96 18.76 4.58
C GLU A 449 -29.35 20.14 5.17
N GLN A 450 -29.37 21.20 4.34
CA GLN A 450 -29.97 22.50 4.72
C GLN A 450 -31.13 22.83 3.72
#